data_1cb361661bd90d088a3521d6599affaa
#
_entry.id   1cb361661bd90d088a3521d6599affaa
#
_cell.length_a   1.000
_cell.length_b   1.000
_cell.length_c   1.000
_cell.angle_alpha   90.00
_cell.angle_beta   90.00
_cell.angle_gamma   90.00
#
_symmetry.space_group_name_H-M   'P 1'
#
loop_
_entity.id
_entity.type
_entity.pdbx_description
1 polymer ?
#
loop_
_entity_poly.entity_id
_entity_poly.type
_entity_poly.pdbx_seq_one_letter_code
_entity_poly.pdbx_strand_id
1 'polypeptide(L)'
;IQAYPMNWPVGSGQILQGIYDLQKNAMVPFKKATAHPEIVAETMDEVELLRDAGNAFDQEAIAHGQLTPVFFGSALVNFGVTEFLREYLIYAPAPAATKTNDGEIITPDQSQFTGFVFKIQANMDPRHRDRIAFVRIVSGEFNRGMDVVLRRNNKKLKLSNVTQFMAEERENVQTAVPGDIIGVYDTGNFQIGDTIYAGKKAVQFPDLPTFTPELFNRVIAKDVMKQKSYHKGIEQLVQEGTIQLYKSWQGSEYIIGAVGQLQFEVFQFRMENEYNVEIQFEQIGSKVARWVSPDQLDEKMASNRNLLVKD
;
A
#
# COMPACT_ATOMS: atom_id res chain seq x y z
N ILE A 1 1.23 -19.94 -5.25
CA ILE A 1 2.42 -19.13 -5.60
C ILE A 1 3.55 -20.12 -5.84
N GLN A 2 4.16 -20.06 -7.02
CA GLN A 2 5.38 -20.81 -7.29
C GLN A 2 6.56 -20.06 -6.67
N ALA A 3 7.41 -20.76 -5.93
CA ALA A 3 8.55 -20.20 -5.25
C ALA A 3 9.84 -20.92 -5.64
N TYR A 4 10.94 -20.17 -5.71
CA TYR A 4 12.28 -20.69 -5.90
C TYR A 4 13.18 -20.16 -4.78
N PRO A 5 13.78 -21.02 -3.94
CA PRO A 5 14.75 -20.60 -2.95
C PRO A 5 16.06 -20.20 -3.65
N MET A 6 16.45 -18.95 -3.45
CA MET A 6 17.73 -18.43 -3.94
C MET A 6 18.90 -18.85 -3.06
N ASN A 7 18.63 -19.00 -1.77
CA ASN A 7 19.53 -19.55 -0.79
C ASN A 7 18.78 -20.47 0.18
N TRP A 8 19.50 -21.27 0.96
CA TRP A 8 18.95 -22.16 1.96
C TRP A 8 19.70 -22.01 3.30
N PRO A 9 19.01 -21.99 4.45
CA PRO A 9 19.65 -21.85 5.74
C PRO A 9 20.43 -23.12 6.11
N VAL A 10 21.64 -22.95 6.58
CA VAL A 10 22.49 -24.03 7.11
C VAL A 10 22.37 -24.00 8.63
N GLY A 11 21.43 -24.81 9.15
CA GLY A 11 21.02 -24.76 10.53
C GLY A 11 20.10 -23.60 10.86
N SER A 12 19.66 -23.51 12.12
CA SER A 12 18.76 -22.46 12.58
C SER A 12 19.04 -22.05 14.04
N GLY A 13 18.58 -20.84 14.44
CA GLY A 13 18.73 -20.36 15.81
C GLY A 13 20.19 -20.33 16.29
N GLN A 14 20.47 -21.01 17.40
CA GLN A 14 21.81 -21.04 18.00
C GLN A 14 22.83 -21.86 17.22
N ILE A 15 22.36 -22.78 16.38
CA ILE A 15 23.20 -23.64 15.54
C ILE A 15 23.29 -23.16 14.08
N LEU A 16 22.88 -21.94 13.79
CA LEU A 16 22.98 -21.37 12.46
C LEU A 16 24.44 -21.25 12.03
N GLN A 17 24.79 -21.98 10.95
CA GLN A 17 26.14 -21.97 10.35
C GLN A 17 26.28 -20.91 9.25
N GLY A 18 25.18 -20.62 8.54
CA GLY A 18 25.20 -19.74 7.41
C GLY A 18 24.00 -19.88 6.51
N ILE A 19 24.14 -19.45 5.28
CA ILE A 19 23.23 -19.74 4.17
C ILE A 19 24.01 -20.36 3.03
N TYR A 20 23.40 -21.29 2.34
CA TYR A 20 23.93 -21.88 1.10
C TYR A 20 23.28 -21.16 -0.09
N ASP A 21 24.07 -20.48 -0.91
CA ASP A 21 23.63 -19.80 -2.13
C ASP A 21 23.45 -20.85 -3.25
N LEU A 22 22.21 -21.08 -3.68
CA LEU A 22 21.88 -22.11 -4.66
C LEU A 22 22.36 -21.75 -6.08
N GLN A 23 22.49 -20.46 -6.38
CA GLN A 23 22.96 -19.98 -7.68
C GLN A 23 24.49 -20.12 -7.81
N LYS A 24 25.20 -19.76 -6.75
CA LYS A 24 26.67 -19.78 -6.72
C LYS A 24 27.24 -21.12 -6.27
N ASN A 25 26.39 -22.01 -5.76
CA ASN A 25 26.80 -23.28 -5.15
C ASN A 25 27.86 -23.08 -4.05
N ALA A 26 27.63 -22.12 -3.20
CA ALA A 26 28.61 -21.71 -2.20
C ALA A 26 27.94 -21.36 -0.87
N MET A 27 28.63 -21.71 0.21
CA MET A 27 28.22 -21.34 1.56
C MET A 27 28.67 -19.91 1.90
N VAL A 28 27.75 -19.10 2.42
CA VAL A 28 28.03 -17.81 3.06
C VAL A 28 27.97 -18.03 4.57
N PRO A 29 29.11 -18.08 5.25
CA PRO A 29 29.17 -18.45 6.66
C PRO A 29 28.66 -17.33 7.56
N PHE A 30 27.99 -17.68 8.64
CA PHE A 30 27.65 -16.75 9.72
C PHE A 30 28.87 -16.58 10.65
N LYS A 31 29.43 -15.37 10.71
CA LYS A 31 30.71 -15.08 11.39
C LYS A 31 30.78 -15.46 12.87
N LYS A 32 29.67 -15.63 13.55
CA LYS A 32 29.57 -15.96 14.98
C LYS A 32 29.21 -17.44 15.21
N ALA A 33 29.15 -18.24 14.17
CA ALA A 33 28.77 -19.65 14.30
C ALA A 33 29.88 -20.49 14.95
N THR A 34 29.46 -21.40 15.84
CA THR A 34 30.30 -22.55 16.24
C THR A 34 30.19 -23.59 15.13
N ALA A 35 31.30 -24.18 14.71
CA ALA A 35 31.32 -25.14 13.62
C ALA A 35 30.55 -26.43 13.97
N HIS A 36 29.60 -26.79 13.13
CA HIS A 36 28.80 -28.02 13.21
C HIS A 36 28.79 -28.71 11.83
N PRO A 37 29.82 -29.53 11.52
CA PRO A 37 29.94 -30.17 10.20
C PRO A 37 28.76 -31.08 9.83
N GLU A 38 28.14 -31.69 10.82
CA GLU A 38 26.96 -32.56 10.66
C GLU A 38 25.76 -31.76 10.08
N ILE A 39 25.54 -30.53 10.50
CA ILE A 39 24.46 -29.67 10.02
C ILE A 39 24.70 -29.28 8.57
N VAL A 40 25.95 -29.06 8.18
CA VAL A 40 26.31 -28.76 6.80
C VAL A 40 26.00 -29.93 5.90
N ALA A 41 26.31 -31.17 6.35
CA ALA A 41 26.02 -32.40 5.57
C ALA A 41 24.49 -32.60 5.39
N GLU A 42 23.71 -32.50 6.46
CA GLU A 42 22.23 -32.58 6.40
C GLU A 42 21.64 -31.51 5.46
N THR A 43 22.16 -30.29 5.51
CA THR A 43 21.70 -29.19 4.63
C THR A 43 22.00 -29.52 3.16
N MET A 44 23.11 -30.19 2.85
CA MET A 44 23.41 -30.53 1.46
C MET A 44 22.44 -31.60 0.90
N ASP A 45 21.96 -32.51 1.72
CA ASP A 45 20.91 -33.47 1.34
C ASP A 45 19.58 -32.73 1.08
N GLU A 46 19.23 -31.74 1.91
CA GLU A 46 18.06 -30.88 1.69
C GLU A 46 18.17 -30.07 0.39
N VAL A 47 19.34 -29.52 0.08
CA VAL A 47 19.60 -28.76 -1.15
C VAL A 47 19.47 -29.65 -2.38
N GLU A 48 19.94 -30.88 -2.32
CA GLU A 48 19.78 -31.86 -3.41
C GLU A 48 18.29 -32.17 -3.65
N LEU A 49 17.54 -32.41 -2.59
CA LEU A 49 16.09 -32.59 -2.66
C LEU A 49 15.36 -31.39 -3.24
N LEU A 50 15.75 -30.16 -2.86
CA LEU A 50 15.18 -28.94 -3.41
C LEU A 50 15.44 -28.81 -4.91
N ARG A 51 16.58 -29.22 -5.40
CA ARG A 51 16.91 -29.21 -6.83
C ARG A 51 16.11 -30.23 -7.62
N ASP A 52 15.89 -31.42 -7.03
CA ASP A 52 15.20 -32.50 -7.72
C ASP A 52 13.68 -32.34 -7.73
N ALA A 53 13.11 -31.86 -6.64
CA ALA A 53 11.67 -31.77 -6.45
C ALA A 53 11.10 -30.33 -6.50
N GLY A 54 11.96 -29.30 -6.46
CA GLY A 54 11.56 -27.89 -6.48
C GLY A 54 11.27 -27.34 -7.88
N ASN A 55 10.84 -26.09 -7.94
CA ASN A 55 10.72 -25.37 -9.20
C ASN A 55 12.12 -25.09 -9.80
N ALA A 56 12.24 -25.14 -11.12
CA ALA A 56 13.45 -24.69 -11.79
C ALA A 56 13.60 -23.17 -11.69
N PHE A 57 14.85 -22.70 -11.65
CA PHE A 57 15.12 -21.26 -11.72
C PHE A 57 14.76 -20.73 -13.12
N ASP A 58 13.93 -19.70 -13.13
CA ASP A 58 13.48 -19.03 -14.36
C ASP A 58 13.39 -17.51 -14.12
N GLN A 59 14.37 -16.79 -14.65
CA GLN A 59 14.46 -15.34 -14.51
C GLN A 59 13.30 -14.61 -15.22
N GLU A 60 12.83 -15.14 -16.32
CA GLU A 60 11.74 -14.54 -17.07
C GLU A 60 10.40 -14.70 -16.32
N ALA A 61 10.18 -15.88 -15.73
CA ALA A 61 9.05 -16.12 -14.86
C ALA A 61 9.08 -15.22 -13.59
N ILE A 62 10.27 -14.94 -13.04
CA ILE A 62 10.45 -13.96 -11.94
C ILE A 62 10.06 -12.55 -12.40
N ALA A 63 10.55 -12.10 -13.55
CA ALA A 63 10.26 -10.77 -14.08
C ALA A 63 8.74 -10.57 -14.34
N HIS A 64 8.02 -11.63 -14.69
CA HIS A 64 6.57 -11.61 -14.91
C HIS A 64 5.73 -11.93 -13.66
N GLY A 65 6.35 -12.12 -12.50
CA GLY A 65 5.65 -12.43 -11.24
C GLY A 65 5.04 -13.84 -11.18
N GLN A 66 5.46 -14.75 -12.05
CA GLN A 66 4.99 -16.15 -12.09
C GLN A 66 5.79 -17.04 -11.13
N LEU A 67 7.05 -16.69 -10.87
CA LEU A 67 7.94 -17.34 -9.92
C LEU A 67 8.42 -16.32 -8.89
N THR A 68 8.36 -16.67 -7.62
CA THR A 68 8.80 -15.79 -6.52
C THR A 68 10.16 -16.22 -6.00
N PRO A 69 11.23 -15.41 -6.12
CA PRO A 69 12.50 -15.68 -5.49
C PRO A 69 12.40 -15.53 -3.97
N VAL A 70 12.85 -16.55 -3.24
CA VAL A 70 12.81 -16.59 -1.77
C VAL A 70 14.22 -16.54 -1.21
N PHE A 71 14.44 -15.62 -0.26
CA PHE A 71 15.72 -15.46 0.43
C PHE A 71 15.55 -15.68 1.92
N PHE A 72 16.41 -16.48 2.48
CA PHE A 72 16.52 -16.65 3.94
C PHE A 72 17.63 -15.75 4.48
N GLY A 73 17.34 -15.08 5.59
CA GLY A 73 18.26 -14.17 6.23
C GLY A 73 17.72 -13.69 7.57
N SER A 74 18.47 -12.83 8.23
CA SER A 74 18.09 -12.22 9.51
C SER A 74 18.34 -10.71 9.48
N ALA A 75 17.29 -9.93 9.42
CA ALA A 75 17.36 -8.47 9.51
C ALA A 75 17.89 -8.01 10.88
N LEU A 76 17.57 -8.74 11.96
CA LEU A 76 18.00 -8.41 13.32
C LEU A 76 19.54 -8.36 13.48
N VAL A 77 20.25 -9.23 12.78
CA VAL A 77 21.72 -9.32 12.82
C VAL A 77 22.36 -8.95 11.49
N ASN A 78 21.60 -8.41 10.55
CA ASN A 78 22.01 -8.04 9.19
C ASN A 78 22.71 -9.20 8.43
N PHE A 79 22.28 -10.45 8.67
CA PHE A 79 22.84 -11.61 8.00
C PHE A 79 22.01 -11.98 6.76
N GLY A 80 22.67 -12.18 5.62
CA GLY A 80 22.02 -12.49 4.33
C GLY A 80 21.38 -11.28 3.64
N VAL A 81 21.33 -10.11 4.28
CA VAL A 81 20.70 -8.90 3.72
C VAL A 81 21.47 -8.35 2.53
N THR A 82 22.81 -8.38 2.59
CA THR A 82 23.68 -7.92 1.50
C THR A 82 23.49 -8.79 0.25
N GLU A 83 23.42 -10.09 0.42
CA GLU A 83 23.18 -11.07 -0.65
C GLU A 83 21.79 -10.83 -1.26
N PHE A 84 20.77 -10.71 -0.43
CA PHE A 84 19.40 -10.37 -0.88
C PHE A 84 19.37 -9.08 -1.71
N LEU A 85 19.92 -7.99 -1.21
CA LEU A 85 19.92 -6.70 -1.91
C LEU A 85 20.67 -6.76 -3.25
N ARG A 86 21.78 -7.48 -3.30
CA ARG A 86 22.55 -7.67 -4.53
C ARG A 86 21.74 -8.41 -5.59
N GLU A 87 21.12 -9.51 -5.20
CA GLU A 87 20.29 -10.33 -6.10
C GLU A 87 18.99 -9.58 -6.48
N TYR A 88 18.41 -8.82 -5.54
CA TYR A 88 17.27 -7.96 -5.82
C TYR A 88 17.55 -6.96 -6.95
N LEU A 89 18.73 -6.33 -6.97
CA LEU A 89 19.11 -5.41 -8.03
C LEU A 89 19.27 -6.10 -9.40
N ILE A 90 19.53 -7.42 -9.41
CA ILE A 90 19.65 -8.20 -10.66
C ILE A 90 18.26 -8.60 -11.18
N TYR A 91 17.38 -9.03 -10.29
CA TYR A 91 16.11 -9.66 -10.67
C TYR A 91 14.89 -8.74 -10.59
N ALA A 92 15.00 -7.59 -9.90
CA ALA A 92 13.89 -6.64 -9.85
C ALA A 92 13.59 -6.09 -11.25
N PRO A 93 12.34 -6.20 -11.74
CA PRO A 93 11.98 -5.68 -13.05
C PRO A 93 11.98 -4.16 -13.04
N ALA A 94 12.26 -3.56 -14.19
CA ALA A 94 12.00 -2.13 -14.41
C ALA A 94 10.51 -1.81 -14.27
N PRO A 95 10.13 -0.54 -14.04
CA PRO A 95 8.73 -0.14 -13.99
C PRO A 95 7.96 -0.61 -15.21
N ALA A 96 6.85 -1.31 -14.97
CA ALA A 96 6.04 -1.86 -16.05
C ALA A 96 5.13 -0.80 -16.69
N ALA A 97 4.76 -1.02 -17.95
CA ALA A 97 3.72 -0.27 -18.62
C ALA A 97 2.37 -0.41 -17.90
N THR A 98 1.57 0.64 -17.87
CA THR A 98 0.28 0.69 -17.18
C THR A 98 -0.84 0.95 -18.19
N LYS A 99 -1.90 0.15 -18.09
CA LYS A 99 -3.09 0.30 -18.95
C LYS A 99 -4.03 1.36 -18.36
N THR A 100 -4.54 2.23 -19.20
CA THR A 100 -5.55 3.24 -18.84
C THR A 100 -6.97 2.69 -18.93
N ASN A 101 -7.97 3.44 -18.46
CA ASN A 101 -9.39 3.05 -18.50
C ASN A 101 -9.93 2.87 -19.92
N ASP A 102 -9.42 3.62 -20.88
CA ASP A 102 -9.78 3.52 -22.30
C ASP A 102 -8.95 2.48 -23.07
N GLY A 103 -8.08 1.76 -22.36
CA GLY A 103 -7.31 0.64 -22.90
C GLY A 103 -5.97 1.03 -23.51
N GLU A 104 -5.58 2.29 -23.48
CA GLU A 104 -4.25 2.73 -23.90
C GLU A 104 -3.17 2.20 -22.95
N ILE A 105 -2.01 1.89 -23.50
CA ILE A 105 -0.84 1.47 -22.72
C ILE A 105 0.12 2.65 -22.58
N ILE A 106 0.35 3.07 -21.33
CA ILE A 106 1.32 4.10 -20.99
C ILE A 106 2.62 3.41 -20.56
N THR A 107 3.68 3.64 -21.33
CA THR A 107 5.02 3.10 -21.05
C THR A 107 5.87 4.12 -20.29
N PRO A 108 6.82 3.68 -19.43
CA PRO A 108 7.66 4.58 -18.65
C PRO A 108 8.49 5.57 -19.47
N ASP A 109 8.86 5.22 -20.70
CA ASP A 109 9.66 6.02 -21.61
C ASP A 109 8.90 7.13 -22.35
N GLN A 110 7.56 7.20 -22.20
CA GLN A 110 6.78 8.30 -22.77
C GLN A 110 7.15 9.63 -22.10
N SER A 111 7.25 10.67 -22.91
CA SER A 111 7.68 12.00 -22.45
C SER A 111 6.63 12.75 -21.63
N GLN A 112 5.34 12.43 -21.81
CA GLN A 112 4.27 13.07 -21.05
C GLN A 112 4.28 12.60 -19.60
N PHE A 113 4.35 13.54 -18.66
CA PHE A 113 4.25 13.22 -17.24
C PHE A 113 2.86 12.70 -16.91
N THR A 114 2.80 11.52 -16.27
CA THR A 114 1.61 10.94 -15.68
C THR A 114 1.94 10.28 -14.35
N GLY A 115 0.99 10.32 -13.43
CA GLY A 115 1.12 9.65 -12.14
C GLY A 115 -0.23 9.41 -11.51
N PHE A 116 -0.28 8.55 -10.51
CA PHE A 116 -1.50 8.30 -9.76
C PHE A 116 -1.26 8.29 -8.26
N VAL A 117 -2.28 8.74 -7.52
CA VAL A 117 -2.29 8.79 -6.07
C VAL A 117 -2.71 7.43 -5.53
N PHE A 118 -1.81 6.73 -4.86
CA PHE A 118 -2.11 5.40 -4.32
C PHE A 118 -2.28 5.39 -2.80
N LYS A 119 -1.84 6.45 -2.12
CA LYS A 119 -1.95 6.59 -0.67
C LYS A 119 -2.09 8.06 -0.30
N ILE A 120 -2.85 8.32 0.75
CA ILE A 120 -2.89 9.62 1.43
C ILE A 120 -2.61 9.37 2.90
N GLN A 121 -1.84 10.23 3.53
CA GLN A 121 -1.57 10.18 4.95
C GLN A 121 -1.60 11.59 5.53
N ALA A 122 -2.42 11.78 6.58
CA ALA A 122 -2.48 13.01 7.34
C ALA A 122 -1.70 12.88 8.65
N ASN A 123 -1.35 14.03 9.24
CA ASN A 123 -0.77 14.13 10.59
C ASN A 123 0.48 13.25 10.82
N MET A 124 1.35 13.13 9.81
CA MET A 124 2.62 12.39 9.96
C MET A 124 3.55 13.01 11.00
N ASP A 125 3.52 14.34 11.15
CA ASP A 125 4.16 15.05 12.26
C ASP A 125 3.08 15.59 13.20
N PRO A 126 3.02 15.15 14.47
CA PRO A 126 2.04 15.63 15.44
C PRO A 126 2.06 17.17 15.65
N ARG A 127 3.19 17.82 15.34
CA ARG A 127 3.37 19.28 15.46
C ARG A 127 2.83 20.03 14.24
N HIS A 128 2.71 19.36 13.10
CA HIS A 128 2.25 19.92 11.85
C HIS A 128 1.04 19.13 11.34
N ARG A 129 -0.07 19.82 11.11
CA ARG A 129 -1.28 19.23 10.52
C ARG A 129 -1.11 19.17 8.99
N ASP A 130 -0.14 18.40 8.55
CA ASP A 130 0.12 18.18 7.13
C ASP A 130 -0.64 16.96 6.61
N ARG A 131 -0.99 17.01 5.34
CA ARG A 131 -1.54 15.91 4.57
C ARG A 131 -0.66 15.73 3.35
N ILE A 132 -0.27 14.50 3.11
CA ILE A 132 0.62 14.14 2.01
C ILE A 132 -0.08 13.10 1.13
N ALA A 133 -0.16 13.42 -0.16
CA ALA A 133 -0.58 12.49 -1.19
C ALA A 133 0.66 11.83 -1.80
N PHE A 134 0.72 10.50 -1.74
CA PHE A 134 1.80 9.72 -2.35
C PHE A 134 1.41 9.40 -3.78
N VAL A 135 2.22 9.89 -4.70
CA VAL A 135 2.04 9.74 -6.14
C VAL A 135 3.12 8.83 -6.68
N ARG A 136 2.73 7.75 -7.36
CA ARG A 136 3.62 6.96 -8.18
C ARG A 136 3.69 7.58 -9.57
N ILE A 137 4.89 7.87 -10.06
CA ILE A 137 5.12 8.33 -11.41
C ILE A 137 5.05 7.13 -12.37
N VAL A 138 4.22 7.24 -13.41
CA VAL A 138 4.03 6.18 -14.40
C VAL A 138 4.84 6.46 -15.67
N SER A 139 4.84 7.70 -16.15
CA SER A 139 5.60 8.14 -17.33
C SER A 139 6.07 9.58 -17.21
N GLY A 140 7.03 9.96 -18.04
CA GLY A 140 7.62 11.29 -18.04
C GLY A 140 8.43 11.60 -16.80
N GLU A 141 9.01 12.77 -16.75
CA GLU A 141 9.84 13.22 -15.64
C GLU A 141 9.09 14.26 -14.79
N PHE A 142 9.13 14.09 -13.48
CA PHE A 142 8.69 15.11 -12.54
C PHE A 142 9.77 16.18 -12.40
N ASN A 143 9.37 17.44 -12.51
CA ASN A 143 10.20 18.59 -12.19
C ASN A 143 9.47 19.47 -11.17
N ARG A 144 10.17 19.87 -10.11
CA ARG A 144 9.59 20.68 -9.04
C ARG A 144 8.97 21.96 -9.57
N GLY A 145 7.74 22.24 -9.16
CA GLY A 145 7.01 23.43 -9.61
C GLY A 145 6.28 23.26 -10.93
N MET A 146 6.29 22.06 -11.54
CA MET A 146 5.52 21.80 -12.74
C MET A 146 4.01 21.93 -12.51
N ASP A 147 3.29 22.31 -13.55
CA ASP A 147 1.84 22.35 -13.56
C ASP A 147 1.27 21.00 -14.03
N VAL A 148 0.30 20.48 -13.31
CA VAL A 148 -0.41 19.25 -13.64
C VAL A 148 -1.92 19.46 -13.62
N VAL A 149 -2.64 18.57 -14.26
CA VAL A 149 -4.10 18.52 -14.24
C VAL A 149 -4.53 17.31 -13.42
N LEU A 150 -5.39 17.53 -12.43
CA LEU A 150 -6.08 16.49 -11.70
C LEU A 150 -7.27 16.00 -12.54
N ARG A 151 -7.20 14.76 -13.02
CA ARG A 151 -8.14 14.24 -14.03
C ARG A 151 -9.58 14.21 -13.56
N ARG A 152 -9.84 13.89 -12.29
CA ARG A 152 -11.18 13.74 -11.72
C ARG A 152 -12.06 14.99 -11.90
N ASN A 153 -11.49 16.18 -11.76
CA ASN A 153 -12.23 17.45 -11.82
C ASN A 153 -11.61 18.49 -12.77
N ASN A 154 -10.59 18.11 -13.55
CA ASN A 154 -9.82 18.94 -14.46
C ASN A 154 -9.17 20.18 -13.80
N LYS A 155 -8.94 20.11 -12.48
CA LYS A 155 -8.30 21.19 -11.72
C LYS A 155 -6.80 21.23 -12.02
N LYS A 156 -6.31 22.44 -12.33
CA LYS A 156 -4.87 22.67 -12.47
C LYS A 156 -4.24 22.84 -11.10
N LEU A 157 -3.14 22.14 -10.86
CA LEU A 157 -2.38 22.16 -9.62
C LEU A 157 -0.91 22.36 -9.93
N LYS A 158 -0.21 23.09 -9.05
CA LYS A 158 1.24 23.28 -9.15
C LYS A 158 1.94 22.42 -8.09
N LEU A 159 2.84 21.53 -8.52
CA LEU A 159 3.58 20.63 -7.62
C LEU A 159 4.84 21.32 -7.09
N SER A 160 4.67 22.30 -6.18
CA SER A 160 5.80 23.08 -5.63
C SER A 160 6.43 22.47 -4.39
N ASN A 161 5.60 21.90 -3.51
CA ASN A 161 6.03 21.29 -2.25
C ASN A 161 5.97 19.77 -2.38
N VAL A 162 7.09 19.20 -2.81
CA VAL A 162 7.21 17.76 -3.05
C VAL A 162 8.40 17.23 -2.30
N THR A 163 8.18 16.12 -1.60
CA THR A 163 9.19 15.44 -0.79
C THR A 163 9.32 13.98 -1.22
N GLN A 164 10.48 13.42 -0.97
CA GLN A 164 10.73 11.98 -0.98
C GLN A 164 11.05 11.55 0.44
N PHE A 165 10.67 10.33 0.77
CA PHE A 165 10.91 9.76 2.09
C PHE A 165 12.07 8.77 2.01
N MET A 166 13.12 9.04 2.79
CA MET A 166 14.22 8.13 3.05
C MET A 166 14.16 7.76 4.54
N ALA A 167 13.52 6.64 4.84
CA ALA A 167 13.19 6.24 6.21
C ALA A 167 12.37 7.31 6.95
N GLU A 168 12.91 7.94 8.01
CA GLU A 168 12.25 9.02 8.76
C GLU A 168 12.55 10.42 8.20
N GLU A 169 13.54 10.54 7.32
CA GLU A 169 13.95 11.84 6.78
C GLU A 169 13.12 12.23 5.56
N ARG A 170 12.79 13.51 5.48
CA ARG A 170 12.08 14.14 4.37
C ARG A 170 13.04 14.99 3.58
N GLU A 171 13.28 14.62 2.33
CA GLU A 171 14.09 15.42 1.43
C GLU A 171 13.23 16.09 0.36
N ASN A 172 13.57 17.33 0.04
CA ASN A 172 12.92 18.04 -1.05
C ASN A 172 13.38 17.47 -2.39
N VAL A 173 12.43 17.03 -3.22
CA VAL A 173 12.70 16.46 -4.54
C VAL A 173 12.70 17.54 -5.58
N GLN A 174 13.75 17.59 -6.42
CA GLN A 174 13.82 18.47 -7.57
C GLN A 174 13.30 17.77 -8.84
N THR A 175 13.73 16.54 -9.03
CA THR A 175 13.36 15.69 -10.17
C THR A 175 13.06 14.28 -9.71
N ALA A 176 12.17 13.58 -10.41
CA ALA A 176 11.90 12.17 -10.20
C ALA A 176 11.46 11.51 -11.51
N VAL A 177 11.69 10.21 -11.62
CA VAL A 177 11.51 9.43 -12.86
C VAL A 177 10.39 8.40 -12.72
N PRO A 178 9.94 7.79 -13.83
CA PRO A 178 8.93 6.73 -13.77
C PRO A 178 9.34 5.57 -12.84
N GLY A 179 8.39 5.16 -12.00
CA GLY A 179 8.62 4.18 -10.94
C GLY A 179 8.89 4.80 -9.56
N ASP A 180 9.37 6.05 -9.51
CA ASP A 180 9.55 6.77 -8.26
C ASP A 180 8.21 7.12 -7.60
N ILE A 181 8.29 7.26 -6.29
CA ILE A 181 7.19 7.71 -5.45
C ILE A 181 7.56 9.08 -4.87
N ILE A 182 6.70 10.06 -5.11
CA ILE A 182 6.83 11.40 -4.55
C ILE A 182 5.69 11.70 -3.59
N GLY A 183 6.00 12.40 -2.50
CA GLY A 183 5.01 12.91 -1.55
C GLY A 183 4.66 14.36 -1.86
N VAL A 184 3.41 14.62 -2.24
CA VAL A 184 2.91 15.95 -2.54
C VAL A 184 2.13 16.48 -1.34
N TYR A 185 2.55 17.64 -0.81
CA TYR A 185 1.76 18.30 0.23
C TYR A 185 0.40 18.72 -0.33
N ASP A 186 -0.65 18.30 0.37
CA ASP A 186 -2.03 18.43 -0.09
C ASP A 186 -2.90 19.19 0.92
N THR A 187 -3.69 20.11 0.41
CA THR A 187 -4.69 20.86 1.18
C THR A 187 -6.10 20.28 1.08
N GLY A 188 -6.23 19.02 0.67
CA GLY A 188 -7.51 18.34 0.48
C GLY A 188 -7.98 18.23 -0.97
N ASN A 189 -7.06 18.40 -1.93
CA ASN A 189 -7.40 18.28 -3.36
C ASN A 189 -7.42 16.83 -3.83
N PHE A 190 -6.49 16.01 -3.32
CA PHE A 190 -6.29 14.63 -3.80
C PHE A 190 -7.17 13.62 -3.09
N GLN A 191 -7.51 12.58 -3.82
CA GLN A 191 -8.12 11.34 -3.32
C GLN A 191 -7.30 10.14 -3.79
N ILE A 192 -7.40 9.01 -3.08
CA ILE A 192 -6.79 7.76 -3.52
C ILE A 192 -7.44 7.35 -4.85
N GLY A 193 -6.63 6.92 -5.82
CA GLY A 193 -7.07 6.61 -7.18
C GLY A 193 -6.99 7.79 -8.17
N ASP A 194 -6.77 9.02 -7.68
CA ASP A 194 -6.64 10.18 -8.57
C ASP A 194 -5.47 10.03 -9.55
N THR A 195 -5.75 10.31 -10.82
CA THR A 195 -4.73 10.45 -11.86
C THR A 195 -4.36 11.91 -12.06
N ILE A 196 -3.06 12.18 -12.14
CA ILE A 196 -2.51 13.49 -12.51
C ILE A 196 -1.68 13.36 -13.79
N TYR A 197 -1.73 14.39 -14.62
CA TYR A 197 -0.94 14.43 -15.86
C TYR A 197 -0.53 15.86 -16.21
N ALA A 198 0.57 16.00 -16.95
CA ALA A 198 0.95 17.24 -17.62
C ALA A 198 0.87 17.04 -19.14
N GLY A 199 0.58 18.12 -19.86
CA GLY A 199 0.48 18.08 -21.32
C GLY A 199 -0.95 18.14 -21.84
N LYS A 200 -1.12 17.82 -23.12
CA LYS A 200 -2.40 18.04 -23.85
C LYS A 200 -3.34 16.84 -23.81
N LYS A 201 -2.79 15.65 -23.70
CA LYS A 201 -3.59 14.41 -23.72
C LYS A 201 -4.04 14.06 -22.30
N ALA A 202 -5.34 13.99 -22.12
CA ALA A 202 -5.91 13.54 -20.84
C ALA A 202 -5.69 12.03 -20.68
N VAL A 203 -5.24 11.63 -19.51
CA VAL A 203 -4.99 10.23 -19.13
C VAL A 203 -5.78 9.92 -17.87
N GLN A 204 -6.30 8.69 -17.76
CA GLN A 204 -6.93 8.20 -16.55
C GLN A 204 -6.56 6.73 -16.32
N PHE A 205 -5.95 6.46 -15.18
CA PHE A 205 -5.66 5.10 -14.74
C PHE A 205 -6.88 4.49 -14.05
N PRO A 206 -6.98 3.14 -14.03
CA PRO A 206 -8.01 2.44 -13.27
C PRO A 206 -7.93 2.75 -11.78
N ASP A 207 -9.09 2.74 -11.14
CA ASP A 207 -9.16 2.84 -9.69
C ASP A 207 -8.43 1.67 -9.03
N LEU A 208 -7.87 1.94 -7.84
CA LEU A 208 -7.24 0.87 -7.07
C LEU A 208 -8.32 -0.10 -6.56
N PRO A 209 -8.03 -1.42 -6.57
CA PRO A 209 -8.96 -2.39 -6.05
C PRO A 209 -9.22 -2.14 -4.56
N THR A 210 -10.50 -2.08 -4.20
CA THR A 210 -10.94 -1.93 -2.81
C THR A 210 -11.56 -3.23 -2.33
N PHE A 211 -11.22 -3.64 -1.12
CA PHE A 211 -11.83 -4.81 -0.49
C PHE A 211 -13.19 -4.43 0.10
N THR A 212 -14.17 -5.27 -0.13
CA THR A 212 -15.49 -5.10 0.48
C THR A 212 -15.41 -5.33 1.98
N PRO A 213 -15.96 -4.44 2.82
CA PRO A 213 -16.00 -4.65 4.25
C PRO A 213 -16.81 -5.88 4.63
N GLU A 214 -16.35 -6.57 5.66
CA GLU A 214 -17.01 -7.74 6.25
C GLU A 214 -17.56 -7.45 7.65
N LEU A 215 -17.03 -6.42 8.30
CA LEU A 215 -17.41 -5.98 9.64
C LEU A 215 -17.92 -4.55 9.60
N PHE A 216 -19.01 -4.28 10.34
CA PHE A 216 -19.64 -2.97 10.37
C PHE A 216 -19.92 -2.56 11.82
N ASN A 217 -19.53 -1.33 12.15
CA ASN A 217 -19.79 -0.73 13.45
C ASN A 217 -20.32 0.69 13.30
N ARG A 218 -21.30 1.05 14.15
CA ARG A 218 -21.64 2.44 14.39
C ARG A 218 -20.58 3.07 15.26
N VAL A 219 -20.15 4.29 14.93
CA VAL A 219 -19.17 5.05 15.69
C VAL A 219 -19.86 6.17 16.46
N ILE A 220 -19.54 6.29 17.73
CA ILE A 220 -20.11 7.31 18.61
C ILE A 220 -18.98 8.00 19.35
N ALA A 221 -18.97 9.34 19.33
CA ALA A 221 -18.09 10.11 20.22
C ALA A 221 -18.60 10.04 21.66
N LYS A 222 -17.74 9.70 22.61
CA LYS A 222 -18.11 9.70 24.05
C LYS A 222 -18.33 11.11 24.59
N ASP A 223 -17.64 12.11 24.04
CA ASP A 223 -17.74 13.50 24.42
C ASP A 223 -18.43 14.33 23.33
N VAL A 224 -19.63 14.82 23.65
CA VAL A 224 -20.45 15.63 22.74
C VAL A 224 -19.79 16.97 22.40
N MET A 225 -18.92 17.51 23.28
CA MET A 225 -18.23 18.78 23.03
C MET A 225 -17.15 18.68 21.95
N LYS A 226 -16.70 17.46 21.60
CA LYS A 226 -15.65 17.22 20.62
C LYS A 226 -16.18 16.92 19.21
N GLN A 227 -17.42 17.22 18.89
CA GLN A 227 -18.06 16.90 17.59
C GLN A 227 -17.26 17.40 16.38
N LYS A 228 -16.70 18.61 16.44
CA LYS A 228 -15.90 19.14 15.33
C LYS A 228 -14.65 18.31 15.04
N SER A 229 -13.93 17.89 16.08
CA SER A 229 -12.76 17.02 15.95
C SER A 229 -13.16 15.60 15.53
N TYR A 230 -14.31 15.13 16.02
CA TYR A 230 -14.89 13.83 15.65
C TYR A 230 -15.18 13.75 14.14
N HIS A 231 -15.95 14.70 13.60
CA HIS A 231 -16.23 14.71 12.17
C HIS A 231 -14.96 14.83 11.31
N LYS A 232 -14.06 15.73 11.71
CA LYS A 232 -12.80 15.91 11.01
C LYS A 232 -11.95 14.64 11.01
N GLY A 233 -11.84 13.96 12.17
CA GLY A 233 -11.07 12.73 12.29
C GLY A 233 -11.62 11.62 11.40
N ILE A 234 -12.94 11.40 11.43
CA ILE A 234 -13.59 10.42 10.57
C ILE A 234 -13.32 10.72 9.10
N GLU A 235 -13.59 11.94 8.64
CA GLU A 235 -13.41 12.30 7.24
C GLU A 235 -11.97 12.11 6.75
N GLN A 236 -10.98 12.49 7.57
CA GLN A 236 -9.58 12.35 7.19
C GLN A 236 -9.14 10.89 7.16
N LEU A 237 -9.50 10.08 8.16
CA LEU A 237 -9.14 8.66 8.23
C LEU A 237 -9.80 7.83 7.12
N VAL A 238 -11.03 8.19 6.73
CA VAL A 238 -11.71 7.59 5.56
C VAL A 238 -10.98 7.93 4.27
N GLN A 239 -10.58 9.19 4.09
CA GLN A 239 -9.85 9.61 2.91
C GLN A 239 -8.46 8.95 2.77
N GLU A 240 -7.89 8.48 3.86
CA GLU A 240 -6.67 7.66 3.87
C GLU A 240 -6.91 6.19 3.50
N GLY A 241 -8.17 5.78 3.33
CA GLY A 241 -8.55 4.42 2.92
C GLY A 241 -8.43 3.37 4.03
N THR A 242 -8.28 3.78 5.29
CA THR A 242 -8.19 2.85 6.43
C THR A 242 -9.48 2.07 6.65
N ILE A 243 -10.62 2.73 6.45
CA ILE A 243 -11.99 2.21 6.63
C ILE A 243 -12.90 2.78 5.55
N GLN A 244 -14.05 2.18 5.36
CA GLN A 244 -15.12 2.73 4.52
C GLN A 244 -16.18 3.38 5.40
N LEU A 245 -16.72 4.53 4.96
CA LEU A 245 -17.73 5.32 5.67
C LEU A 245 -19.09 5.19 5.01
N TYR A 246 -20.09 4.95 5.83
CA TYR A 246 -21.49 4.95 5.45
C TYR A 246 -22.26 5.91 6.35
N LYS A 247 -23.17 6.66 5.79
CA LYS A 247 -24.08 7.57 6.52
C LYS A 247 -25.48 7.02 6.49
N SER A 248 -26.14 6.93 7.63
CA SER A 248 -27.55 6.55 7.68
C SER A 248 -28.38 7.50 6.82
N TRP A 249 -29.33 6.98 6.06
CA TRP A 249 -30.20 7.77 5.18
C TRP A 249 -31.00 8.83 5.95
N GLN A 250 -31.37 8.53 7.18
CA GLN A 250 -32.23 9.40 8.01
C GLN A 250 -31.53 10.09 9.17
N GLY A 251 -30.30 9.73 9.44
CA GLY A 251 -29.59 10.16 10.64
C GLY A 251 -28.24 10.81 10.33
N SER A 252 -27.67 11.41 11.36
CA SER A 252 -26.30 11.91 11.36
C SER A 252 -25.29 10.85 11.83
N GLU A 253 -25.73 9.59 11.93
CA GLU A 253 -24.90 8.51 12.45
C GLU A 253 -23.90 8.03 11.40
N TYR A 254 -22.67 7.83 11.84
CA TYR A 254 -21.61 7.24 11.05
C TYR A 254 -21.52 5.73 11.29
N ILE A 255 -21.56 4.98 10.21
CA ILE A 255 -21.28 3.55 10.19
C ILE A 255 -19.98 3.36 9.45
N ILE A 256 -19.04 2.66 10.05
CA ILE A 256 -17.79 2.32 9.39
C ILE A 256 -17.72 0.84 9.08
N GLY A 257 -17.18 0.55 7.91
CA GLY A 257 -16.91 -0.80 7.43
C GLY A 257 -15.43 -1.08 7.35
N ALA A 258 -15.02 -2.26 7.78
CA ALA A 258 -13.65 -2.72 7.74
C ALA A 258 -13.58 -4.19 7.29
N VAL A 259 -12.44 -4.58 6.72
CA VAL A 259 -12.17 -5.98 6.33
C VAL A 259 -11.86 -6.83 7.56
N GLY A 260 -11.20 -6.25 8.56
CA GLY A 260 -10.80 -6.96 9.77
C GLY A 260 -10.84 -6.11 11.03
N GLN A 261 -10.83 -6.78 12.18
CA GLN A 261 -10.94 -6.15 13.51
C GLN A 261 -9.80 -5.15 13.79
N LEU A 262 -8.58 -5.45 13.35
CA LEU A 262 -7.42 -4.58 13.54
C LEU A 262 -7.62 -3.17 12.95
N GLN A 263 -8.37 -3.04 11.86
CA GLN A 263 -8.64 -1.72 11.27
C GLN A 263 -9.48 -0.83 12.21
N PHE A 264 -10.42 -1.40 12.97
CA PHE A 264 -11.16 -0.68 14.01
C PHE A 264 -10.26 -0.24 15.16
N GLU A 265 -9.35 -1.12 15.59
CA GLU A 265 -8.40 -0.80 16.67
C GLU A 265 -7.46 0.33 16.27
N VAL A 266 -6.91 0.28 15.05
CA VAL A 266 -6.09 1.35 14.49
C VAL A 266 -6.89 2.65 14.36
N PHE A 267 -8.13 2.57 13.88
CA PHE A 267 -8.99 3.73 13.76
C PHE A 267 -9.27 4.38 15.12
N GLN A 268 -9.61 3.57 16.13
CA GLN A 268 -9.83 4.05 17.49
C GLN A 268 -8.58 4.70 18.07
N PHE A 269 -7.45 4.04 17.98
CA PHE A 269 -6.16 4.55 18.45
C PHE A 269 -5.83 5.92 17.82
N ARG A 270 -6.04 6.06 16.52
CA ARG A 270 -5.78 7.31 15.80
C ARG A 270 -6.77 8.41 16.18
N MET A 271 -8.06 8.09 16.35
CA MET A 271 -9.06 9.05 16.83
C MET A 271 -8.69 9.61 18.21
N GLU A 272 -8.22 8.77 19.11
CA GLU A 272 -7.81 9.16 20.46
C GLU A 272 -6.51 9.99 20.45
N ASN A 273 -5.49 9.54 19.73
CA ASN A 273 -4.15 10.13 19.80
C ASN A 273 -3.91 11.30 18.85
N GLU A 274 -4.51 11.31 17.66
CA GLU A 274 -4.31 12.37 16.67
C GLU A 274 -5.39 13.45 16.74
N TYR A 275 -6.63 13.07 17.08
CA TYR A 275 -7.78 13.97 17.10
C TYR A 275 -8.26 14.30 18.52
N ASN A 276 -7.72 13.64 19.54
CA ASN A 276 -8.10 13.76 20.95
C ASN A 276 -9.59 13.50 21.16
N VAL A 277 -10.13 12.48 20.50
CA VAL A 277 -11.54 12.08 20.58
C VAL A 277 -11.64 10.63 20.97
N GLU A 278 -12.20 10.37 22.17
CA GLU A 278 -12.58 9.02 22.56
C GLU A 278 -13.85 8.60 21.84
N ILE A 279 -13.83 7.43 21.24
CA ILE A 279 -14.97 6.85 20.53
C ILE A 279 -15.40 5.53 21.15
N GLN A 280 -16.63 5.14 20.84
CA GLN A 280 -17.19 3.84 21.15
C GLN A 280 -17.75 3.23 19.88
N PHE A 281 -17.57 1.92 19.73
CA PHE A 281 -18.18 1.14 18.66
C PHE A 281 -19.43 0.43 19.17
N GLU A 282 -20.48 0.50 18.38
CA GLU A 282 -21.65 -0.34 18.51
C GLU A 282 -21.74 -1.27 17.30
N GLN A 283 -21.64 -2.56 17.56
CA GLN A 283 -21.74 -3.56 16.51
C GLN A 283 -23.14 -3.56 15.92
N ILE A 284 -23.23 -3.50 14.60
CA ILE A 284 -24.48 -3.64 13.87
C ILE A 284 -24.56 -5.02 13.22
N GLY A 285 -25.77 -5.55 13.07
CA GLY A 285 -26.00 -6.89 12.52
C GLY A 285 -25.74 -7.03 11.01
N SER A 286 -25.32 -5.97 10.32
CA SER A 286 -25.03 -5.99 8.89
C SER A 286 -23.73 -6.74 8.62
N LYS A 287 -23.74 -7.59 7.59
CA LYS A 287 -22.57 -8.40 7.17
C LYS A 287 -22.05 -8.00 5.78
N VAL A 288 -22.83 -7.24 5.04
CA VAL A 288 -22.49 -6.82 3.66
C VAL A 288 -23.08 -5.46 3.36
N ALA A 289 -22.39 -4.68 2.53
CA ALA A 289 -22.92 -3.50 1.87
C ALA A 289 -23.08 -3.79 0.38
N ARG A 290 -24.13 -3.27 -0.23
CA ARG A 290 -24.40 -3.41 -1.68
C ARG A 290 -24.86 -2.07 -2.23
N TRP A 291 -24.35 -1.73 -3.39
CA TRP A 291 -24.83 -0.61 -4.17
C TRP A 291 -26.10 -1.02 -4.90
N VAL A 292 -27.11 -0.17 -4.81
CA VAL A 292 -28.41 -0.38 -5.48
C VAL A 292 -28.68 0.84 -6.33
N SER A 293 -29.04 0.60 -7.60
CA SER A 293 -29.46 1.68 -8.49
C SER A 293 -30.80 2.25 -8.02
N PRO A 294 -31.02 3.58 -8.04
CA PRO A 294 -32.26 4.21 -7.56
C PRO A 294 -33.54 3.66 -8.23
N ASP A 295 -33.45 3.27 -9.49
CA ASP A 295 -34.53 2.68 -10.27
C ASP A 295 -34.85 1.21 -9.89
N GLN A 296 -33.94 0.55 -9.17
CA GLN A 296 -34.14 -0.80 -8.63
C GLN A 296 -34.60 -0.79 -7.15
N LEU A 297 -34.76 0.38 -6.57
CA LEU A 297 -35.27 0.56 -5.20
C LEU A 297 -36.78 0.38 -5.23
N ASP A 298 -37.31 -0.75 -4.78
CA ASP A 298 -38.70 -0.94 -4.62
C ASP A 298 -39.28 -0.19 -3.39
N GLU A 299 -40.60 -0.02 -3.33
CA GLU A 299 -41.28 0.67 -2.23
C GLU A 299 -41.03 0.00 -0.85
N LYS A 300 -40.82 -1.31 -0.82
CA LYS A 300 -40.51 -2.05 0.40
C LYS A 300 -39.11 -1.76 0.91
N MET A 301 -38.11 -1.65 0.03
CA MET A 301 -36.79 -1.22 0.38
C MET A 301 -36.78 0.24 0.83
N ALA A 302 -37.48 1.11 0.11
CA ALA A 302 -37.60 2.52 0.46
C ALA A 302 -38.31 2.75 1.80
N SER A 303 -39.23 1.88 2.20
CA SER A 303 -39.93 1.95 3.50
C SER A 303 -39.04 1.46 4.67
N ASN A 304 -38.08 0.60 4.41
CA ASN A 304 -37.17 0.07 5.43
C ASN A 304 -35.87 0.88 5.52
N ARG A 305 -36.05 2.17 5.85
CA ARG A 305 -35.00 3.20 5.83
C ARG A 305 -33.81 2.92 6.76
N ASN A 306 -33.95 2.00 7.71
CA ASN A 306 -32.85 1.56 8.60
C ASN A 306 -31.78 0.73 7.87
N LEU A 307 -32.10 0.22 6.65
CA LEU A 307 -31.16 -0.55 5.83
C LEU A 307 -30.46 0.31 4.76
N LEU A 308 -30.93 1.54 4.54
CA LEU A 308 -30.38 2.42 3.53
C LEU A 308 -29.33 3.34 4.14
N VAL A 309 -28.17 3.33 3.56
CA VAL A 309 -27.06 4.23 3.85
C VAL A 309 -26.70 4.96 2.56
N LYS A 310 -26.23 6.17 2.68
CA LYS A 310 -25.68 6.92 1.56
C LYS A 310 -24.19 7.11 1.74
N ASP A 311 -23.53 7.28 0.63
CA ASP A 311 -22.14 7.61 0.50
C ASP A 311 -21.84 9.01 1.06
#